data_ef6350dc5bfa594c8156120a921a91fa
#
_entry.id   ef6350dc5bfa594c8156120a921a91fa
#
_cell.length_a   1.000
_cell.length_b   1.000
_cell.length_c   1.000
_cell.angle_alpha   90.00
_cell.angle_beta   90.00
_cell.angle_gamma   90.00
#
_symmetry.space_group_name_H-M   'P 1'
#
loop_
_entity.id
_entity.type
_entity.pdbx_description
1 polymer ?
#
loop_
_entity_poly.entity_id
_entity_poly.type
_entity_poly.pdbx_seq_one_letter_code
_entity_poly.pdbx_strand_id
1 'polypeptide(L)'
;MKKSTVNIGIVGWMSCISALILLGCSSLRHTLFQSGVLDLGIYDQVVYLISQGMPPISSFLGFHHMGNHAAWAVYPLALLYKIHPSAYWLLAVQAVSLALGALPTWFLALQAGLKERQAIAMAAVYLLYPLVFNVNLFEFHPEVMAVPVFLGVVLAARLGQVVWF
;
A
#
# COMPACT_ATOMS: atom_id res chain seq x y z
N MET A 1 -0.53 -30.31 -18.20
CA MET A 1 -0.78 -29.34 -17.12
C MET A 1 -2.28 -29.08 -17.06
N LYS A 2 -3.01 -29.63 -16.05
CA LYS A 2 -4.39 -29.23 -15.78
C LYS A 2 -4.36 -27.72 -15.48
N LYS A 3 -5.11 -26.92 -16.25
CA LYS A 3 -5.43 -25.54 -15.87
C LYS A 3 -6.17 -25.62 -14.52
N SER A 4 -5.44 -25.41 -13.44
CA SER A 4 -6.05 -25.11 -12.15
C SER A 4 -6.89 -23.87 -12.40
N THR A 5 -8.20 -23.95 -12.19
CA THR A 5 -9.08 -22.79 -12.14
C THR A 5 -8.67 -22.05 -10.87
N VAL A 6 -7.75 -21.15 -11.08
CA VAL A 6 -7.10 -20.34 -10.05
C VAL A 6 -8.18 -19.55 -9.32
N ASN A 7 -8.42 -19.86 -8.05
CA ASN A 7 -9.39 -19.17 -7.21
C ASN A 7 -8.83 -17.81 -6.75
N ILE A 8 -8.40 -17.01 -7.75
CA ILE A 8 -8.00 -15.61 -7.52
C ILE A 8 -9.11 -14.81 -6.81
N GLY A 9 -10.36 -15.22 -7.00
CA GLY A 9 -11.52 -14.58 -6.37
C GLY A 9 -11.45 -14.62 -4.83
N ILE A 10 -11.05 -15.76 -4.24
CA ILE A 10 -10.97 -15.87 -2.76
C ILE A 10 -9.92 -14.90 -2.21
N VAL A 11 -8.71 -14.91 -2.78
CA VAL A 11 -7.62 -14.03 -2.32
C VAL A 11 -7.97 -12.57 -2.60
N GLY A 12 -8.61 -12.27 -3.73
CA GLY A 12 -9.13 -10.95 -4.05
C GLY A 12 -10.13 -10.44 -3.00
N TRP A 13 -11.11 -11.28 -2.62
CA TRP A 13 -12.06 -10.94 -1.56
C TRP A 13 -11.39 -10.74 -0.21
N MET A 14 -10.43 -11.61 0.15
CA MET A 14 -9.65 -11.46 1.39
C MET A 14 -8.90 -10.12 1.39
N SER A 15 -8.27 -9.75 0.26
CA SER A 15 -7.57 -8.46 0.12
C SER A 15 -8.55 -7.28 0.23
N CYS A 16 -9.71 -7.34 -0.43
CA CYS A 16 -10.72 -6.28 -0.33
C CYS A 16 -11.22 -6.09 1.11
N ILE A 17 -11.56 -7.19 1.80
CA ILE A 17 -12.01 -7.14 3.19
C ILE A 17 -10.90 -6.58 4.08
N SER A 18 -9.65 -7.04 3.91
CA SER A 18 -8.51 -6.53 4.66
C SER A 18 -8.28 -5.04 4.42
N ALA A 19 -8.33 -4.58 3.16
CA ALA A 19 -8.21 -3.16 2.82
C ALA A 19 -9.29 -2.31 3.50
N LEU A 20 -10.54 -2.78 3.54
CA LEU A 20 -11.63 -2.09 4.22
C LEU A 20 -11.43 -2.03 5.74
N ILE A 21 -10.96 -3.12 6.36
CA ILE A 21 -10.64 -3.15 7.79
C ILE A 21 -9.49 -2.19 8.10
N LEU A 22 -8.40 -2.27 7.35
CA LEU A 22 -7.22 -1.41 7.53
C LEU A 22 -7.60 0.07 7.36
N LEU A 23 -8.36 0.41 6.31
CA LEU A 23 -8.85 1.76 6.08
C LEU A 23 -9.79 2.22 7.20
N GLY A 24 -10.72 1.37 7.63
CA GLY A 24 -11.64 1.68 8.73
C GLY A 24 -10.89 1.99 10.03
N CYS A 25 -9.90 1.16 10.38
CA CYS A 25 -9.10 1.35 11.60
C CYS A 25 -8.25 2.63 11.52
N SER A 26 -7.55 2.89 10.42
CA SER A 26 -6.75 4.11 10.27
C SER A 26 -7.61 5.37 10.21
N SER A 27 -8.77 5.31 9.52
CA SER A 27 -9.73 6.41 9.47
C SER A 27 -10.33 6.70 10.85
N LEU A 28 -10.70 5.67 11.61
CA LEU A 28 -11.19 5.84 12.98
C LEU A 28 -10.14 6.51 13.86
N ARG A 29 -8.88 6.05 13.79
CA ARG A 29 -7.78 6.67 14.52
C ARG A 29 -7.61 8.14 14.13
N HIS A 30 -7.71 8.47 12.83
CA HIS A 30 -7.61 9.83 12.33
C HIS A 30 -8.77 10.71 12.86
N THR A 31 -10.02 10.22 12.83
CA THR A 31 -11.18 10.97 13.36
C THR A 31 -11.10 11.21 14.85
N LEU A 32 -10.40 10.35 15.59
CA LEU A 32 -10.13 10.51 17.02
C LEU A 32 -8.92 11.41 17.33
N PHE A 33 -8.39 12.13 16.34
CA PHE A 33 -7.23 13.00 16.47
C PHE A 33 -5.96 12.30 16.97
N GLN A 34 -5.81 11.01 16.65
CA GLN A 34 -4.65 10.20 17.05
C GLN A 34 -3.59 10.08 15.95
N SER A 35 -3.76 10.80 14.83
CA SER A 35 -2.77 10.89 13.76
C SER A 35 -1.73 11.96 14.09
N GLY A 36 -0.47 11.69 13.79
CA GLY A 36 0.63 12.63 13.99
C GLY A 36 0.75 13.63 12.84
N VAL A 37 1.31 14.78 13.19
CA VAL A 37 1.55 15.86 12.23
C VAL A 37 2.77 15.56 11.38
N LEU A 38 3.79 14.86 11.94
CA LEU A 38 5.09 14.72 11.30
C LEU A 38 5.06 13.79 10.07
N ASP A 39 4.23 12.76 10.07
CA ASP A 39 4.13 11.84 8.93
C ASP A 39 2.91 12.17 8.07
N LEU A 40 1.70 11.90 8.56
CA LEU A 40 0.49 12.15 7.78
C LEU A 40 0.33 13.63 7.38
N GLY A 41 0.58 14.56 8.30
CA GLY A 41 0.42 15.99 8.03
C GLY A 41 1.43 16.54 7.02
N ILE A 42 2.69 16.09 7.06
CA ILE A 42 3.70 16.46 6.07
C ILE A 42 3.25 16.02 4.67
N TYR A 43 2.87 14.74 4.52
CA TYR A 43 2.48 14.20 3.21
C TYR A 43 1.14 14.76 2.73
N ASP A 44 0.17 15.01 3.61
CA ASP A 44 -1.09 15.67 3.26
C ASP A 44 -0.83 17.04 2.66
N GLN A 45 -0.01 17.87 3.33
CA GLN A 45 0.40 19.19 2.83
C GLN A 45 1.16 19.08 1.51
N VAL A 46 2.14 18.18 1.40
CA VAL A 46 2.95 18.00 0.20
C VAL A 46 2.09 17.63 -1.00
N VAL A 47 1.21 16.64 -0.85
CA VAL A 47 0.33 16.18 -1.93
C VAL A 47 -0.67 17.28 -2.32
N TYR A 48 -1.17 18.05 -1.35
CA TYR A 48 -2.00 19.21 -1.61
C TYR A 48 -1.26 20.25 -2.45
N LEU A 49 -0.04 20.66 -2.05
CA LEU A 49 0.77 21.64 -2.78
C LEU A 49 1.03 21.20 -4.23
N ILE A 50 1.40 19.92 -4.43
CA ILE A 50 1.59 19.36 -5.77
C ILE A 50 0.28 19.44 -6.57
N SER A 51 -0.86 19.14 -5.97
CA SER A 51 -2.16 19.20 -6.64
C SER A 51 -2.53 20.59 -7.13
N GLN A 52 -2.03 21.62 -6.45
CA GLN A 52 -2.20 23.03 -6.81
C GLN A 52 -1.10 23.58 -7.75
N GLY A 53 -0.15 22.72 -8.17
CA GLY A 53 0.98 23.15 -9.00
C GLY A 53 2.00 24.00 -8.25
N MET A 54 1.99 23.97 -6.92
CA MET A 54 2.92 24.71 -6.07
C MET A 54 4.14 23.86 -5.72
N PRO A 55 5.30 24.48 -5.42
CA PRO A 55 6.47 23.76 -4.92
C PRO A 55 6.12 23.01 -3.63
N PRO A 56 6.42 21.69 -3.54
CA PRO A 56 6.09 20.88 -2.36
C PRO A 56 7.09 21.11 -1.22
N ILE A 57 7.09 22.32 -0.69
CA ILE A 57 7.88 22.74 0.46
C ILE A 57 6.99 22.65 1.69
N SER A 58 7.22 21.63 2.51
CA SER A 58 6.44 21.45 3.74
C SER A 58 6.79 22.55 4.75
N SER A 59 5.77 23.18 5.32
CA SER A 59 5.95 24.15 6.41
C SER A 59 6.51 23.52 7.69
N PHE A 60 6.36 22.21 7.86
CA PHE A 60 6.93 21.45 8.98
C PHE A 60 8.42 21.18 8.80
N LEU A 61 8.88 21.00 7.56
CA LEU A 61 10.28 20.68 7.25
C LEU A 61 11.08 21.95 6.88
N GLY A 62 10.44 22.95 6.31
CA GLY A 62 11.09 24.16 5.83
C GLY A 62 11.88 23.97 4.53
N PHE A 63 11.82 22.80 3.90
CA PHE A 63 12.50 22.48 2.65
C PHE A 63 11.64 21.57 1.75
N HIS A 64 12.10 21.38 0.52
CA HIS A 64 11.43 20.56 -0.47
C HIS A 64 11.36 19.09 -0.02
N HIS A 65 10.19 18.45 -0.11
CA HIS A 65 9.94 17.10 0.44
C HIS A 65 10.91 16.03 -0.09
N MET A 66 11.43 16.19 -1.32
CA MET A 66 12.44 15.28 -1.88
C MET A 66 13.74 15.24 -1.08
N GLY A 67 14.01 16.26 -0.26
CA GLY A 67 15.13 16.27 0.68
C GLY A 67 14.90 15.41 1.94
N ASN A 68 13.67 14.96 2.17
CA ASN A 68 13.35 14.05 3.27
C ASN A 68 13.54 12.59 2.83
N HIS A 69 12.52 11.96 2.24
CA HIS A 69 12.55 10.54 1.87
C HIS A 69 12.60 10.27 0.36
N ALA A 70 12.75 11.31 -0.47
CA ALA A 70 12.71 11.19 -1.93
C ALA A 70 11.47 10.43 -2.45
N ALA A 71 10.32 10.63 -1.79
CA ALA A 71 9.11 9.85 -2.00
C ALA A 71 8.40 10.23 -3.31
N TRP A 72 8.93 9.77 -4.45
CA TRP A 72 8.32 10.01 -5.78
C TRP A 72 6.86 9.55 -5.88
N ALA A 73 6.50 8.53 -5.11
CA ALA A 73 5.16 7.95 -5.12
C ALA A 73 4.06 8.94 -4.69
N VAL A 74 4.39 10.05 -4.03
CA VAL A 74 3.39 11.07 -3.63
C VAL A 74 2.90 11.92 -4.81
N TYR A 75 3.67 12.05 -5.90
CA TYR A 75 3.27 12.85 -7.06
C TYR A 75 1.98 12.34 -7.73
N PRO A 76 1.83 11.05 -8.06
CA PRO A 76 0.57 10.55 -8.61
C PRO A 76 -0.60 10.68 -7.65
N LEU A 77 -0.38 10.71 -6.32
CA LEU A 77 -1.45 10.91 -5.35
C LEU A 77 -2.09 12.30 -5.43
N ALA A 78 -1.36 13.29 -5.95
CA ALA A 78 -1.89 14.62 -6.19
C ALA A 78 -3.09 14.63 -7.15
N LEU A 79 -3.22 13.63 -8.02
CA LEU A 79 -4.40 13.48 -8.88
C LEU A 79 -5.68 13.22 -8.07
N LEU A 80 -5.58 12.49 -6.97
CA LEU A 80 -6.71 12.23 -6.06
C LEU A 80 -7.10 13.52 -5.33
N TYR A 81 -6.12 14.34 -4.95
CA TYR A 81 -6.35 15.63 -4.30
C TYR A 81 -6.97 16.67 -5.23
N LYS A 82 -6.81 16.55 -6.55
CA LYS A 82 -7.55 17.39 -7.51
C LYS A 82 -9.05 17.09 -7.53
N ILE A 83 -9.46 15.88 -7.16
CA ILE A 83 -10.88 15.51 -7.04
C ILE A 83 -11.43 16.07 -5.73
N HIS A 84 -10.75 15.81 -4.63
CA HIS A 84 -11.09 16.32 -3.30
C HIS A 84 -9.85 16.26 -2.40
N PRO A 85 -9.35 17.40 -1.88
CA PRO A 85 -8.19 17.40 -0.99
C PRO A 85 -8.57 16.79 0.36
N SER A 86 -7.97 15.64 0.68
CA SER A 86 -8.29 14.91 1.90
C SER A 86 -7.21 13.88 2.25
N ALA A 87 -6.74 13.89 3.50
CA ALA A 87 -5.80 12.93 4.03
C ALA A 87 -6.30 11.47 3.97
N TYR A 88 -7.62 11.27 3.91
CA TYR A 88 -8.20 9.93 3.77
C TYR A 88 -7.78 9.20 2.48
N TRP A 89 -7.39 9.92 1.42
CA TRP A 89 -6.81 9.30 0.22
C TRP A 89 -5.48 8.63 0.52
N LEU A 90 -4.65 9.25 1.34
CA LEU A 90 -3.36 8.69 1.76
C LEU A 90 -3.57 7.41 2.56
N LEU A 91 -4.49 7.44 3.53
CA LEU A 91 -4.86 6.26 4.33
C LEU A 91 -5.45 5.15 3.46
N ALA A 92 -6.29 5.49 2.47
CA ALA A 92 -6.89 4.52 1.55
C ALA A 92 -5.83 3.85 0.67
N VAL A 93 -4.92 4.65 0.08
CA VAL A 93 -3.84 4.11 -0.77
C VAL A 93 -2.91 3.21 0.04
N GLN A 94 -2.57 3.58 1.28
CA GLN A 94 -1.77 2.75 2.17
C GLN A 94 -2.45 1.42 2.47
N ALA A 95 -3.71 1.45 2.89
CA ALA A 95 -4.49 0.25 3.23
C ALA A 95 -4.63 -0.70 2.03
N VAL A 96 -4.92 -0.15 0.84
CA VAL A 96 -5.02 -0.92 -0.41
C VAL A 96 -3.67 -1.51 -0.78
N SER A 97 -2.59 -0.73 -0.71
CA SER A 97 -1.24 -1.21 -1.05
C SER A 97 -0.82 -2.38 -0.16
N LEU A 98 -1.02 -2.26 1.16
CA LEU A 98 -0.73 -3.35 2.10
C LEU A 98 -1.56 -4.60 1.79
N ALA A 99 -2.86 -4.44 1.56
CA ALA A 99 -3.73 -5.57 1.27
C ALA A 99 -3.41 -6.26 -0.07
N LEU A 100 -2.98 -5.49 -1.08
CA LEU A 100 -2.60 -6.03 -2.39
C LEU A 100 -1.38 -6.94 -2.33
N GLY A 101 -0.52 -6.83 -1.32
CA GLY A 101 0.62 -7.73 -1.12
C GLY A 101 0.23 -9.20 -0.95
N ALA A 102 -1.02 -9.51 -0.60
CA ALA A 102 -1.52 -10.87 -0.51
C ALA A 102 -1.56 -11.60 -1.85
N LEU A 103 -1.81 -10.87 -2.95
CA LEU A 103 -1.89 -11.46 -4.29
C LEU A 103 -0.54 -12.04 -4.74
N PRO A 104 0.55 -11.26 -4.80
CA PRO A 104 1.85 -11.80 -5.17
C PRO A 104 2.34 -12.84 -4.15
N THR A 105 2.02 -12.71 -2.86
CA THR A 105 2.34 -13.73 -1.84
C THR A 105 1.70 -15.07 -2.18
N TRP A 106 0.42 -15.08 -2.55
CA TRP A 106 -0.29 -16.28 -2.98
C TRP A 106 0.33 -16.91 -4.24
N PHE A 107 0.62 -16.08 -5.27
CA PHE A 107 1.27 -16.58 -6.48
C PHE A 107 2.67 -17.15 -6.20
N LEU A 108 3.47 -16.50 -5.36
CA LEU A 108 4.79 -16.99 -4.95
C LEU A 108 4.70 -18.31 -4.21
N ALA A 109 3.69 -18.50 -3.36
CA ALA A 109 3.43 -19.75 -2.68
C ALA A 109 3.10 -20.90 -3.66
N LEU A 110 2.29 -20.61 -4.69
CA LEU A 110 2.02 -21.58 -5.77
C LEU A 110 3.29 -21.89 -6.56
N GLN A 111 4.12 -20.90 -6.88
CA GLN A 111 5.40 -21.10 -7.58
C GLN A 111 6.40 -21.91 -6.74
N ALA A 112 6.29 -21.83 -5.41
CA ALA A 112 7.08 -22.67 -4.48
C ALA A 112 6.59 -24.12 -4.40
N GLY A 113 5.54 -24.50 -5.14
CA GLY A 113 4.99 -25.85 -5.18
C GLY A 113 3.95 -26.16 -4.11
N LEU A 114 3.48 -25.16 -3.37
CA LEU A 114 2.41 -25.33 -2.40
C LEU A 114 1.08 -25.65 -3.10
N LYS A 115 0.24 -26.47 -2.45
CA LYS A 115 -1.13 -26.70 -2.92
C LYS A 115 -1.95 -25.43 -2.76
N GLU A 116 -2.98 -25.26 -3.57
CA GLU A 116 -3.82 -24.05 -3.60
C GLU A 116 -4.33 -23.64 -2.22
N ARG A 117 -4.81 -24.58 -1.41
CA ARG A 117 -5.27 -24.29 -0.03
C ARG A 117 -4.14 -23.75 0.86
N GLN A 118 -2.93 -24.27 0.70
CA GLN A 118 -1.75 -23.80 1.43
C GLN A 118 -1.34 -22.41 0.95
N ALA A 119 -1.41 -22.14 -0.35
CA ALA A 119 -1.11 -20.83 -0.90
C ALA A 119 -2.13 -19.76 -0.42
N ILE A 120 -3.43 -20.10 -0.35
CA ILE A 120 -4.45 -19.24 0.26
C ILE A 120 -4.13 -19.00 1.75
N ALA A 121 -3.72 -20.03 2.48
CA ALA A 121 -3.32 -19.87 3.88
C ALA A 121 -2.12 -18.94 4.03
N MET A 122 -1.13 -18.98 3.10
CA MET A 122 0.00 -18.04 3.10
C MET A 122 -0.44 -16.60 2.87
N ALA A 123 -1.39 -16.37 1.94
CA ALA A 123 -1.98 -15.05 1.76
C ALA A 123 -2.72 -14.56 3.01
N ALA A 124 -3.46 -15.46 3.70
CA ALA A 124 -4.12 -15.14 4.95
C ALA A 124 -3.10 -14.78 6.06
N VAL A 125 -2.03 -15.56 6.19
CA VAL A 125 -0.93 -15.27 7.15
C VAL A 125 -0.32 -13.91 6.88
N TYR A 126 -0.09 -13.55 5.61
CA TYR A 126 0.40 -12.23 5.24
C TYR A 126 -0.57 -11.12 5.69
N LEU A 127 -1.87 -11.24 5.38
CA LEU A 127 -2.88 -10.24 5.74
C LEU A 127 -3.08 -10.10 7.25
N LEU A 128 -2.92 -11.19 7.99
CA LEU A 128 -3.04 -11.22 9.46
C LEU A 128 -1.72 -10.94 10.17
N TYR A 129 -0.63 -10.72 9.41
CA TYR A 129 0.67 -10.46 10.02
C TYR A 129 0.65 -9.15 10.81
N PRO A 130 1.00 -9.15 12.10
CA PRO A 130 0.86 -7.98 12.97
C PRO A 130 1.56 -6.73 12.43
N LEU A 131 2.68 -6.90 11.70
CA LEU A 131 3.40 -5.77 11.12
C LEU A 131 2.57 -5.04 10.06
N VAL A 132 1.79 -5.75 9.24
CA VAL A 132 0.90 -5.15 8.23
C VAL A 132 -0.12 -4.23 8.90
N PHE A 133 -0.72 -4.70 10.00
CA PHE A 133 -1.68 -3.94 10.77
C PHE A 133 -1.02 -2.75 11.49
N ASN A 134 0.10 -2.98 12.16
CA ASN A 134 0.79 -1.94 12.93
C ASN A 134 1.32 -0.82 12.04
N VAL A 135 1.92 -1.15 10.89
CA VAL A 135 2.39 -0.14 9.93
C VAL A 135 1.23 0.69 9.38
N ASN A 136 0.07 0.06 9.11
CA ASN A 136 -1.12 0.79 8.67
C ASN A 136 -1.64 1.77 9.72
N LEU A 137 -1.55 1.42 11.00
CA LEU A 137 -1.99 2.28 12.11
C LEU A 137 -0.94 3.31 12.51
N PHE A 138 0.33 3.08 12.20
CA PHE A 138 1.42 3.96 12.64
C PHE A 138 1.36 5.33 11.98
N GLU A 139 0.83 5.48 10.80
CA GLU A 139 0.56 6.70 10.04
C GLU A 139 0.79 6.46 8.55
N PHE A 140 0.77 7.54 7.72
CA PHE A 140 1.02 7.38 6.30
C PHE A 140 2.53 7.27 6.00
N HIS A 141 2.90 6.15 5.38
CA HIS A 141 4.26 5.87 4.93
C HIS A 141 4.23 5.50 3.44
N PRO A 142 4.69 6.37 2.54
CA PRO A 142 4.67 6.09 1.10
C PRO A 142 5.46 4.84 0.72
N GLU A 143 6.43 4.42 1.55
CA GLU A 143 7.26 3.22 1.34
C GLU A 143 6.43 1.94 1.33
N VAL A 144 5.28 1.90 1.99
CA VAL A 144 4.43 0.69 1.99
C VAL A 144 3.84 0.37 0.62
N MET A 145 3.75 1.37 -0.27
CA MET A 145 3.33 1.16 -1.66
C MET A 145 4.33 0.27 -2.43
N ALA A 146 5.58 0.20 -1.96
CA ALA A 146 6.59 -0.67 -2.55
C ALA A 146 6.38 -2.16 -2.21
N VAL A 147 5.64 -2.50 -1.15
CA VAL A 147 5.44 -3.90 -0.72
C VAL A 147 4.85 -4.78 -1.83
N PRO A 148 3.68 -4.47 -2.43
CA PRO A 148 3.14 -5.29 -3.51
C PRO A 148 4.03 -5.25 -4.76
N VAL A 149 4.73 -4.14 -5.01
CA VAL A 149 5.63 -3.99 -6.15
C VAL A 149 6.84 -4.91 -5.99
N PHE A 150 7.54 -4.89 -4.86
CA PHE A 150 8.68 -5.78 -4.61
C PHE A 150 8.29 -7.26 -4.63
N LEU A 151 7.18 -7.62 -4.04
CA LEU A 151 6.66 -9.00 -4.14
C LEU A 151 6.34 -9.37 -5.58
N GLY A 152 5.80 -8.43 -6.37
CA GLY A 152 5.55 -8.59 -7.81
C GLY A 152 6.84 -8.77 -8.61
N VAL A 153 7.89 -8.00 -8.32
CA VAL A 153 9.21 -8.14 -8.94
C VAL A 153 9.80 -9.53 -8.65
N VAL A 154 9.74 -9.99 -7.40
CA VAL A 154 10.21 -11.34 -7.04
C VAL A 154 9.41 -12.41 -7.79
N LEU A 155 8.09 -12.23 -7.93
CA LEU A 155 7.24 -13.14 -8.69
C LEU A 155 7.63 -13.13 -10.18
N ALA A 156 7.83 -11.97 -10.79
CA ALA A 156 8.26 -11.84 -12.18
C ALA A 156 9.61 -12.54 -12.43
N ALA A 157 10.56 -12.38 -11.50
CA ALA A 157 11.84 -13.08 -11.54
C ALA A 157 11.63 -14.61 -11.53
N ARG A 158 10.79 -15.10 -10.64
CA ARG A 158 10.49 -16.54 -10.53
C ARG A 158 9.80 -17.10 -11.78
N LEU A 159 9.07 -16.27 -12.50
CA LEU A 159 8.42 -16.62 -13.77
C LEU A 159 9.34 -16.47 -14.98
N GLY A 160 10.60 -16.08 -14.81
CA GLY A 160 11.57 -15.87 -15.90
C GLY A 160 11.27 -14.65 -16.77
N GLN A 161 10.46 -13.72 -16.28
CA GLN A 161 10.12 -12.49 -17.01
C GLN A 161 11.22 -11.43 -16.80
N VAL A 162 12.39 -11.67 -17.35
CA VAL A 162 13.62 -10.87 -17.11
C VAL A 162 13.51 -9.43 -17.61
N VAL A 163 12.55 -9.13 -18.49
CA VAL A 163 12.36 -7.78 -19.06
C VAL A 163 11.87 -6.74 -18.02
N TRP A 164 11.48 -7.18 -16.83
CA TRP A 164 10.91 -6.33 -15.77
C TRP A 164 11.87 -6.12 -14.59
N PHE A 165 13.18 -6.33 -14.78
CA PHE A 165 14.25 -6.11 -13.79
C PHE A 165 15.12 -4.93 -14.14
#